data_849f2998980f2f63460578cb9c01998e
#
_entry.id   849f2998980f2f63460578cb9c01998e
#
_cell.length_a   1.000
_cell.length_b   1.000
_cell.length_c   1.000
_cell.angle_alpha   90.00
_cell.angle_beta   90.00
_cell.angle_gamma   90.00
#
_symmetry.space_group_name_H-M   'P 1'
#
loop_
_entity.id
_entity.type
_entity.pdbx_description
1 polymer ?
#
loop_
_entity_poly.entity_id
_entity_poly.type
_entity_poly.pdbx_seq_one_letter_code
_entity_poly.pdbx_strand_id
1 'polypeptide(L)'
;MASKPFFKGRLISIGGNEDKVDELVVLKRVVQEVGKSEYKVGVITTASGEPEQRGKEYHKVFTALAASGIEILNIKTRAQANDRTLAKKLEDADLIFIAGGDQLRLTTIVGGSVILSTIQNRLEAGALVAGTSAGAAVFSDTMIYEGKSEEGLLKGRVLTTSGFGFGESSGCDSHFMTRGRSGRLVQIVGTNATCIGVGIGDDSG
;
A
#
# COMPACT_ATOMS: atom_id res chain seq x y z
N MET A 1 -14.54 13.81 19.04
CA MET A 1 -13.81 13.02 18.03
C MET A 1 -12.35 13.09 18.38
N ALA A 2 -11.67 11.97 18.63
CA ALA A 2 -10.22 11.98 18.83
C ALA A 2 -9.59 12.38 17.48
N SER A 3 -8.72 13.39 17.47
CA SER A 3 -7.95 13.73 16.28
C SER A 3 -7.08 12.52 15.90
N LYS A 4 -7.15 12.07 14.64
CA LYS A 4 -6.20 11.07 14.16
C LYS A 4 -4.78 11.58 14.35
N PRO A 5 -3.80 10.72 14.64
CA PRO A 5 -2.42 11.14 14.82
C PRO A 5 -1.89 11.77 13.52
N PHE A 6 -1.21 12.90 13.66
CA PHE A 6 -0.48 13.52 12.56
C PHE A 6 0.80 12.70 12.32
N PHE A 7 0.88 12.00 11.20
CA PHE A 7 2.07 11.23 10.85
C PHE A 7 3.23 12.17 10.46
N LYS A 8 4.40 11.93 11.02
CA LYS A 8 5.65 12.61 10.59
C LYS A 8 6.20 12.01 9.30
N GLY A 9 5.91 10.75 9.07
CA GLY A 9 6.30 10.02 7.87
C GLY A 9 5.45 10.38 6.66
N ARG A 10 5.80 9.80 5.54
CA ARG A 10 5.15 10.05 4.25
C ARG A 10 4.53 8.78 3.70
N LEU A 11 3.46 8.95 2.93
CA LEU A 11 2.81 7.88 2.19
C LEU A 11 3.05 8.08 0.71
N ILE A 12 3.36 7.00 -0.01
CA ILE A 12 3.41 7.00 -1.47
C ILE A 12 2.51 5.89 -1.98
N SER A 13 1.51 6.29 -2.76
CA SER A 13 0.60 5.37 -3.44
C SER A 13 1.05 5.19 -4.89
N ILE A 14 1.30 3.95 -5.31
CA ILE A 14 1.73 3.59 -6.67
C ILE A 14 0.57 2.85 -7.35
N GLY A 15 0.27 3.21 -8.59
CA GLY A 15 -0.88 2.69 -9.31
C GLY A 15 -0.79 1.23 -9.74
N GLY A 16 0.37 0.63 -9.63
CA GLY A 16 0.65 -0.76 -10.01
C GLY A 16 1.48 -0.86 -11.27
N ASN A 17 1.92 -2.09 -11.59
CA ASN A 17 2.75 -2.40 -12.77
C ASN A 17 4.00 -1.52 -12.90
N GLU A 18 4.51 -0.99 -11.78
CA GLU A 18 5.75 -0.22 -11.75
C GLU A 18 6.91 -1.05 -12.31
N ASP A 19 7.77 -0.40 -13.11
CA ASP A 19 8.94 -1.04 -13.68
C ASP A 19 9.91 -1.57 -12.60
N LYS A 20 10.30 -2.86 -12.73
CA LYS A 20 11.19 -3.60 -11.81
C LYS A 20 12.46 -4.11 -12.48
N VAL A 21 12.65 -3.82 -13.78
CA VAL A 21 13.68 -4.47 -14.59
C VAL A 21 14.59 -3.45 -15.28
N ASP A 22 14.02 -2.42 -15.87
CA ASP A 22 14.72 -1.50 -16.74
C ASP A 22 15.14 -0.21 -16.03
N GLU A 23 14.34 0.83 -16.10
CA GLU A 23 14.70 2.16 -15.59
C GLU A 23 14.36 2.38 -14.12
N LEU A 24 13.41 1.62 -13.56
CA LEU A 24 12.97 1.70 -12.15
C LEU A 24 12.55 3.12 -11.72
N VAL A 25 11.96 3.93 -12.61
CA VAL A 25 11.74 5.36 -12.37
C VAL A 25 10.96 5.62 -11.08
N VAL A 26 9.82 4.96 -10.93
CA VAL A 26 8.95 5.11 -9.75
C VAL A 26 9.66 4.62 -8.48
N LEU A 27 10.32 3.45 -8.54
CA LEU A 27 10.99 2.86 -7.38
C LEU A 27 12.24 3.66 -6.97
N LYS A 28 12.98 4.23 -7.93
CA LYS A 28 14.05 5.19 -7.63
C LYS A 28 13.52 6.43 -6.92
N ARG A 29 12.37 6.96 -7.38
CA ARG A 29 11.74 8.10 -6.72
C ARG A 29 11.31 7.76 -5.29
N VAL A 30 10.71 6.58 -5.05
CA VAL A 30 10.39 6.11 -3.70
C VAL A 30 11.61 6.10 -2.79
N VAL A 31 12.74 5.57 -3.28
CA VAL A 31 13.99 5.53 -2.50
C VAL A 31 14.53 6.95 -2.24
N GLN A 32 14.48 7.84 -3.22
CA GLN A 32 14.88 9.25 -3.02
C GLN A 32 14.07 9.93 -1.93
N GLU A 33 12.78 9.62 -1.83
CA GLU A 33 11.90 10.16 -0.79
C GLU A 33 12.22 9.61 0.61
N VAL A 34 12.98 8.52 0.76
CA VAL A 34 13.50 8.10 2.08
C VAL A 34 14.45 9.17 2.65
N GLY A 35 15.20 9.85 1.79
CA GLY A 35 16.08 10.96 2.16
C GLY A 35 17.31 10.53 2.96
N LYS A 36 17.73 9.26 2.84
CA LYS A 36 18.91 8.69 3.50
C LYS A 36 19.80 7.98 2.49
N SER A 37 21.12 8.07 2.67
CA SER A 37 22.10 7.35 1.88
C SER A 37 22.17 5.86 2.24
N GLU A 38 21.93 5.53 3.51
CA GLU A 38 21.79 4.17 4.00
C GLU A 38 20.38 4.02 4.55
N TYR A 39 19.63 3.04 4.05
CA TYR A 39 18.25 2.81 4.47
C TYR A 39 17.93 1.31 4.51
N LYS A 40 17.05 0.96 5.43
CA LYS A 40 16.50 -0.39 5.56
C LYS A 40 15.07 -0.43 5.01
N VAL A 41 14.76 -1.49 4.29
CA VAL A 41 13.42 -1.69 3.72
C VAL A 41 12.77 -2.97 4.23
N GLY A 42 11.51 -2.87 4.67
CA GLY A 42 10.62 -4.00 4.93
C GLY A 42 9.61 -4.15 3.81
N VAL A 43 9.60 -5.28 3.11
CA VAL A 43 8.67 -5.56 2.01
C VAL A 43 7.60 -6.54 2.47
N ILE A 44 6.34 -6.15 2.39
CA ILE A 44 5.19 -6.98 2.75
C ILE A 44 4.54 -7.54 1.49
N THR A 45 4.57 -8.86 1.31
CA THR A 45 4.07 -9.55 0.11
C THR A 45 2.74 -10.25 0.31
N THR A 46 2.07 -10.03 1.43
CA THR A 46 0.82 -10.70 1.87
C THR A 46 -0.30 -10.66 0.83
N ALA A 47 -0.44 -9.56 0.09
CA ALA A 47 -1.47 -9.44 -0.94
C ALA A 47 -1.23 -10.33 -2.17
N SER A 48 0.02 -10.69 -2.46
CA SER A 48 0.40 -11.41 -3.67
C SER A 48 -0.14 -12.84 -3.71
N GLY A 49 -0.54 -13.29 -4.89
CA GLY A 49 -0.83 -14.70 -5.16
C GLY A 49 0.43 -15.57 -5.17
N GLU A 50 1.58 -14.98 -5.46
CA GLU A 50 2.91 -15.61 -5.51
C GLU A 50 3.89 -14.84 -4.61
N PRO A 51 3.69 -14.87 -3.27
CA PRO A 51 4.38 -13.97 -2.37
C PRO A 51 5.89 -14.23 -2.29
N GLU A 52 6.34 -15.48 -2.44
CA GLU A 52 7.77 -15.83 -2.45
C GLU A 52 8.47 -15.25 -3.71
N GLN A 53 7.85 -15.39 -4.87
CA GLN A 53 8.37 -14.86 -6.13
C GLN A 53 8.40 -13.33 -6.06
N ARG A 54 7.32 -12.71 -5.61
CA ARG A 54 7.24 -11.26 -5.43
C ARG A 54 8.29 -10.73 -4.46
N GLY A 55 8.55 -11.47 -3.39
CA GLY A 55 9.61 -11.15 -2.43
C GLY A 55 11.00 -11.15 -3.07
N LYS A 56 11.32 -12.15 -3.91
CA LYS A 56 12.59 -12.21 -4.65
C LYS A 56 12.75 -11.05 -5.63
N GLU A 57 11.69 -10.67 -6.33
CA GLU A 57 11.70 -9.54 -7.27
C GLU A 57 12.02 -8.22 -6.54
N TYR A 58 11.31 -7.89 -5.47
CA TYR A 58 11.59 -6.67 -4.71
C TYR A 58 12.93 -6.72 -3.96
N HIS A 59 13.36 -7.89 -3.49
CA HIS A 59 14.70 -8.04 -2.94
C HIS A 59 15.77 -7.65 -3.98
N LYS A 60 15.65 -8.16 -5.22
CA LYS A 60 16.56 -7.79 -6.31
C LYS A 60 16.52 -6.29 -6.59
N VAL A 61 15.33 -5.70 -6.68
CA VAL A 61 15.13 -4.28 -6.93
C VAL A 61 15.79 -3.42 -5.85
N PHE A 62 15.48 -3.65 -4.58
CA PHE A 62 16.02 -2.83 -3.49
C PHE A 62 17.51 -3.07 -3.26
N THR A 63 18.03 -4.24 -3.61
CA THR A 63 19.49 -4.47 -3.66
C THR A 63 20.13 -3.59 -4.75
N ALA A 64 19.54 -3.53 -5.94
CA ALA A 64 20.03 -2.66 -7.03
C ALA A 64 19.92 -1.17 -6.68
N LEU A 65 18.96 -0.81 -5.81
CA LEU A 65 18.78 0.56 -5.30
C LEU A 65 19.55 0.83 -4.00
N ALA A 66 20.55 -0.02 -3.68
CA ALA A 66 21.50 0.15 -2.58
C ALA A 66 20.89 0.19 -1.17
N ALA A 67 19.79 -0.55 -0.92
CA ALA A 67 19.31 -0.74 0.45
C ALA A 67 20.35 -1.44 1.31
N SER A 68 20.61 -0.92 2.53
CA SER A 68 21.58 -1.49 3.47
C SER A 68 21.04 -2.71 4.22
N GLY A 69 19.73 -2.92 4.22
CA GLY A 69 19.06 -4.09 4.78
C GLY A 69 17.69 -4.28 4.16
N ILE A 70 17.35 -5.54 3.85
CA ILE A 70 16.07 -5.89 3.21
C ILE A 70 15.43 -7.04 3.98
N GLU A 71 14.23 -6.80 4.53
CA GLU A 71 13.42 -7.83 5.17
C GLU A 71 12.18 -8.11 4.31
N ILE A 72 11.99 -9.36 3.93
CA ILE A 72 10.80 -9.81 3.20
C ILE A 72 9.84 -10.50 4.17
N LEU A 73 8.65 -9.94 4.31
CA LEU A 73 7.60 -10.46 5.17
C LEU A 73 6.46 -11.04 4.34
N ASN A 74 6.44 -12.36 4.24
CA ASN A 74 5.35 -13.12 3.64
C ASN A 74 4.39 -13.60 4.73
N ILE A 75 3.46 -12.75 5.12
CA ILE A 75 2.51 -13.01 6.20
C ILE A 75 1.27 -13.68 5.61
N LYS A 76 1.06 -14.95 5.90
CA LYS A 76 -0.02 -15.79 5.30
C LYS A 76 -1.24 -15.92 6.20
N THR A 77 -1.09 -15.68 7.49
CA THR A 77 -2.16 -15.90 8.47
C THR A 77 -2.26 -14.77 9.48
N ARG A 78 -3.43 -14.64 10.09
CA ARG A 78 -3.68 -13.72 11.18
C ARG A 78 -2.77 -13.96 12.39
N ALA A 79 -2.42 -15.21 12.67
CA ALA A 79 -1.49 -15.55 13.73
C ALA A 79 -0.10 -14.97 13.46
N GLN A 80 0.41 -15.12 12.23
CA GLN A 80 1.68 -14.50 11.81
C GLN A 80 1.63 -12.97 11.86
N ALA A 81 0.51 -12.35 11.49
CA ALA A 81 0.35 -10.91 11.59
C ALA A 81 0.40 -10.39 13.04
N ASN A 82 0.15 -11.24 14.02
CA ASN A 82 0.26 -10.94 15.44
C ASN A 82 1.56 -11.45 16.08
N ASP A 83 2.47 -12.02 15.31
CA ASP A 83 3.78 -12.47 15.79
C ASP A 83 4.72 -11.26 15.97
N ARG A 84 5.07 -10.98 17.22
CA ARG A 84 5.99 -9.90 17.58
C ARG A 84 7.40 -10.08 17.01
N THR A 85 7.83 -11.32 16.77
CA THR A 85 9.13 -11.59 16.17
C THR A 85 9.16 -11.14 14.70
N LEU A 86 8.07 -11.35 13.97
CA LEU A 86 7.93 -10.83 12.61
C LEU A 86 7.80 -9.29 12.62
N ALA A 87 7.06 -8.72 13.56
CA ALA A 87 6.90 -7.28 13.69
C ALA A 87 8.23 -6.55 13.96
N LYS A 88 9.12 -7.14 14.78
CA LYS A 88 10.47 -6.59 15.04
C LYS A 88 11.29 -6.36 13.78
N LYS A 89 11.08 -7.14 12.72
CA LYS A 89 11.78 -6.96 11.44
C LYS A 89 11.46 -5.63 10.76
N LEU A 90 10.36 -4.98 11.14
CA LEU A 90 9.95 -3.67 10.63
C LEU A 90 10.33 -2.51 11.55
N GLU A 91 10.73 -2.76 12.80
CA GLU A 91 10.95 -1.70 13.80
C GLU A 91 12.05 -0.70 13.39
N ASP A 92 13.04 -1.15 12.60
CA ASP A 92 14.14 -0.32 12.12
C ASP A 92 13.99 0.10 10.64
N ALA A 93 12.88 -0.26 9.99
CA ALA A 93 12.69 0.04 8.58
C ALA A 93 12.53 1.55 8.34
N ASP A 94 13.30 2.10 7.43
CA ASP A 94 13.17 3.48 6.95
C ASP A 94 12.12 3.58 5.85
N LEU A 95 11.95 2.48 5.11
CA LEU A 95 10.92 2.27 4.09
C LEU A 95 10.15 1.00 4.40
N ILE A 96 8.82 1.07 4.42
CA ILE A 96 7.96 -0.10 4.40
C ILE A 96 7.23 -0.10 3.05
N PHE A 97 7.46 -1.17 2.27
CA PHE A 97 6.88 -1.31 0.94
C PHE A 97 5.82 -2.42 0.94
N ILE A 98 4.57 -2.08 0.59
CA ILE A 98 3.45 -3.03 0.55
C ILE A 98 3.17 -3.40 -0.90
N ALA A 99 3.44 -4.66 -1.24
CA ALA A 99 3.25 -5.18 -2.60
C ALA A 99 1.77 -5.32 -2.97
N GLY A 100 1.51 -5.34 -4.27
CA GLY A 100 0.18 -5.52 -4.85
C GLY A 100 -0.31 -6.97 -4.82
N GLY A 101 -1.60 -7.13 -5.18
CA GLY A 101 -2.32 -8.40 -5.26
C GLY A 101 -3.79 -8.25 -4.84
N ASP A 102 -4.23 -9.00 -3.85
CA ASP A 102 -5.58 -8.97 -3.30
C ASP A 102 -5.64 -8.11 -2.04
N GLN A 103 -6.32 -6.97 -2.13
CA GLN A 103 -6.47 -6.03 -1.02
C GLN A 103 -7.34 -6.56 0.12
N LEU A 104 -8.33 -7.41 -0.17
CA LEU A 104 -9.14 -8.03 0.88
C LEU A 104 -8.32 -9.03 1.70
N ARG A 105 -7.47 -9.83 1.03
CA ARG A 105 -6.51 -10.69 1.73
C ARG A 105 -5.62 -9.89 2.65
N LEU A 106 -5.07 -8.77 2.16
CA LEU A 106 -4.19 -7.90 2.94
C LEU A 106 -4.90 -7.34 4.16
N THR A 107 -6.09 -6.75 4.00
CA THR A 107 -6.85 -6.19 5.13
C THR A 107 -7.33 -7.26 6.11
N THR A 108 -7.74 -8.44 5.63
CA THR A 108 -8.19 -9.55 6.49
C THR A 108 -7.04 -10.09 7.35
N ILE A 109 -5.84 -10.22 6.78
CA ILE A 109 -4.70 -10.79 7.51
C ILE A 109 -4.03 -9.74 8.39
N VAL A 110 -3.78 -8.54 7.88
CA VAL A 110 -2.94 -7.52 8.53
C VAL A 110 -3.77 -6.48 9.30
N GLY A 111 -5.01 -6.21 8.92
CA GLY A 111 -5.86 -5.19 9.57
C GLY A 111 -5.99 -5.41 11.08
N GLY A 112 -5.74 -4.40 11.92
CA GLY A 112 -5.81 -4.46 13.39
C GLY A 112 -4.84 -5.45 14.05
N SER A 113 -3.74 -5.82 13.38
CA SER A 113 -2.72 -6.72 13.92
C SER A 113 -1.51 -5.96 14.51
N VAL A 114 -0.61 -6.70 15.15
CA VAL A 114 0.67 -6.17 15.63
C VAL A 114 1.51 -5.62 14.47
N ILE A 115 1.53 -6.29 13.31
CA ILE A 115 2.21 -5.80 12.11
C ILE A 115 1.64 -4.43 11.69
N LEU A 116 0.31 -4.27 11.63
CA LEU A 116 -0.28 -2.98 11.25
C LEU A 116 0.09 -1.88 12.26
N SER A 117 0.03 -2.18 13.55
CA SER A 117 0.44 -1.22 14.60
C SER A 117 1.92 -0.85 14.45
N THR A 118 2.79 -1.79 14.08
CA THR A 118 4.20 -1.50 13.83
C THR A 118 4.39 -0.59 12.62
N ILE A 119 3.64 -0.82 11.52
CA ILE A 119 3.66 0.08 10.35
C ILE A 119 3.22 1.50 10.74
N GLN A 120 2.13 1.62 11.52
CA GLN A 120 1.63 2.91 12.01
C GLN A 120 2.68 3.62 12.88
N ASN A 121 3.28 2.92 13.84
CA ASN A 121 4.33 3.47 14.70
C ASN A 121 5.54 3.94 13.89
N ARG A 122 5.93 3.19 12.85
CA ARG A 122 7.03 3.59 11.96
C ARG A 122 6.68 4.86 11.16
N LEU A 123 5.46 4.94 10.64
CA LEU A 123 4.95 6.12 9.95
C LEU A 123 4.91 7.34 10.89
N GLU A 124 4.46 7.17 12.13
CA GLU A 124 4.48 8.23 13.16
C GLU A 124 5.91 8.67 13.51
N ALA A 125 6.86 7.73 13.52
CA ALA A 125 8.27 8.01 13.76
C ALA A 125 9.00 8.66 12.58
N GLY A 126 8.36 8.79 11.42
CA GLY A 126 8.91 9.48 10.25
C GLY A 126 9.38 8.56 9.12
N ALA A 127 9.14 7.24 9.19
CA ALA A 127 9.45 6.34 8.09
C ALA A 127 8.55 6.62 6.88
N LEU A 128 9.01 6.21 5.70
CA LEU A 128 8.23 6.21 4.47
C LEU A 128 7.45 4.90 4.37
N VAL A 129 6.16 4.98 4.06
CA VAL A 129 5.35 3.81 3.72
C VAL A 129 4.89 3.95 2.28
N ALA A 130 5.29 3.04 1.42
CA ALA A 130 4.89 3.01 0.02
C ALA A 130 4.07 1.75 -0.26
N GLY A 131 3.08 1.85 -1.13
CA GLY A 131 2.25 0.71 -1.52
C GLY A 131 1.90 0.75 -2.99
N THR A 132 1.90 -0.42 -3.63
CA THR A 132 1.58 -0.54 -5.04
C THR A 132 0.27 -1.31 -5.25
N SER A 133 -0.60 -0.84 -6.15
CA SER A 133 -1.87 -1.49 -6.49
C SER A 133 -2.73 -1.76 -5.24
N ALA A 134 -2.93 -3.03 -4.84
CA ALA A 134 -3.61 -3.40 -3.60
C ALA A 134 -2.96 -2.79 -2.35
N GLY A 135 -1.61 -2.68 -2.34
CA GLY A 135 -0.86 -2.03 -1.27
C GLY A 135 -1.11 -0.53 -1.16
N ALA A 136 -1.43 0.15 -2.29
CA ALA A 136 -1.87 1.54 -2.29
C ALA A 136 -3.33 1.67 -1.86
N ALA A 137 -4.19 0.77 -2.35
CA ALA A 137 -5.62 0.79 -2.05
C ALA A 137 -5.92 0.71 -0.55
N VAL A 138 -5.14 -0.09 0.20
CA VAL A 138 -5.34 -0.24 1.65
C VAL A 138 -5.01 1.01 2.47
N PHE A 139 -4.35 2.02 1.90
CA PHE A 139 -4.09 3.29 2.61
C PHE A 139 -5.37 4.11 2.80
N SER A 140 -6.38 3.87 1.95
CA SER A 140 -7.67 4.56 2.00
C SER A 140 -8.44 4.31 3.30
N ASP A 141 -9.27 5.26 3.70
CA ASP A 141 -10.34 5.03 4.67
C ASP A 141 -11.45 4.18 4.04
N THR A 142 -11.87 4.58 2.83
CA THR A 142 -12.84 3.83 2.02
C THR A 142 -12.12 3.11 0.89
N MET A 143 -11.86 1.82 1.07
CA MET A 143 -11.15 1.00 0.10
C MET A 143 -12.12 0.33 -0.87
N ILE A 144 -11.93 0.60 -2.17
CA ILE A 144 -12.67 -0.10 -3.24
C ILE A 144 -12.04 -1.48 -3.42
N TYR A 145 -12.84 -2.55 -3.36
CA TYR A 145 -12.33 -3.89 -3.59
C TYR A 145 -12.95 -4.59 -4.81
N GLU A 146 -14.15 -4.18 -5.23
CA GLU A 146 -14.85 -4.75 -6.38
C GLU A 146 -15.72 -3.69 -7.06
N GLY A 147 -16.07 -3.94 -8.34
CA GLY A 147 -16.95 -3.08 -9.14
C GLY A 147 -16.38 -2.75 -10.51
N LYS A 148 -17.27 -2.63 -11.48
CA LYS A 148 -16.94 -2.22 -12.84
C LYS A 148 -17.29 -0.77 -13.06
N SER A 149 -16.51 -0.07 -13.88
CA SER A 149 -16.74 1.34 -14.20
C SER A 149 -18.03 1.59 -14.95
N GLU A 150 -18.42 0.67 -15.85
CA GLU A 150 -19.68 0.78 -16.61
C GLU A 150 -20.91 0.74 -15.69
N GLU A 151 -20.78 0.11 -14.54
CA GLU A 151 -21.79 0.03 -13.50
C GLU A 151 -21.60 1.09 -12.40
N GLY A 152 -20.58 1.94 -12.50
CA GLY A 152 -20.19 2.90 -11.47
C GLY A 152 -21.27 3.94 -11.13
N LEU A 153 -22.22 4.19 -12.02
CA LEU A 153 -23.36 5.06 -11.74
C LEU A 153 -24.56 4.32 -11.12
N LEU A 154 -24.49 2.99 -11.03
CA LEU A 154 -25.57 2.18 -10.44
C LEU A 154 -25.27 1.94 -8.96
N LYS A 155 -26.15 2.44 -8.08
CA LYS A 155 -25.99 2.29 -6.63
C LYS A 155 -25.79 0.83 -6.21
N GLY A 156 -24.76 0.58 -5.38
CA GLY A 156 -24.44 -0.73 -4.82
C GLY A 156 -23.66 -1.67 -5.77
N ARG A 157 -23.19 -1.17 -6.92
CA ARG A 157 -22.37 -1.96 -7.85
C ARG A 157 -20.86 -1.81 -7.59
N VAL A 158 -20.45 -0.77 -6.90
CA VAL A 158 -19.09 -0.60 -6.42
C VAL A 158 -19.06 -0.99 -4.95
N LEU A 159 -18.26 -2.01 -4.62
CA LEU A 159 -18.17 -2.56 -3.29
C LEU A 159 -16.96 -1.99 -2.56
N THR A 160 -17.19 -1.54 -1.34
CA THR A 160 -16.17 -0.91 -0.51
C THR A 160 -16.10 -1.54 0.87
N THR A 161 -14.95 -1.42 1.50
CA THR A 161 -14.72 -1.75 2.90
C THR A 161 -13.70 -0.78 3.49
N SER A 162 -13.43 -0.87 4.77
CA SER A 162 -12.37 -0.08 5.40
C SER A 162 -10.99 -0.57 4.98
N GLY A 163 -10.11 0.36 4.60
CA GLY A 163 -8.68 0.12 4.47
C GLY A 163 -7.95 0.24 5.81
N PHE A 164 -6.67 0.58 5.78
CA PHE A 164 -5.87 0.83 6.99
C PHE A 164 -6.07 2.25 7.54
N GLY A 165 -6.69 3.14 6.76
CA GLY A 165 -7.02 4.50 7.17
C GLY A 165 -5.81 5.39 7.41
N PHE A 166 -4.75 5.24 6.62
CA PHE A 166 -3.59 6.12 6.68
C PHE A 166 -3.86 7.48 6.02
N GLY A 167 -4.65 7.48 4.94
CA GLY A 167 -5.12 8.69 4.25
C GLY A 167 -6.48 9.12 4.77
N GLU A 168 -6.56 10.30 5.41
CA GLU A 168 -7.84 10.82 5.90
C GLU A 168 -8.83 11.06 4.76
N SER A 169 -10.06 10.59 4.93
CA SER A 169 -11.17 10.82 3.99
C SER A 169 -10.77 10.54 2.54
N SER A 170 -9.98 9.52 2.29
CA SER A 170 -9.45 9.20 0.96
C SER A 170 -9.97 7.87 0.42
N GLY A 171 -10.15 7.81 -0.89
CA GLY A 171 -10.35 6.60 -1.66
C GLY A 171 -9.32 6.56 -2.80
N CYS A 172 -8.43 5.56 -2.79
CA CYS A 172 -7.44 5.37 -3.83
C CYS A 172 -7.84 4.25 -4.78
N ASP A 173 -7.77 4.49 -6.08
CA ASP A 173 -8.01 3.50 -7.11
C ASP A 173 -6.80 3.38 -8.05
N SER A 174 -6.19 2.21 -8.04
CA SER A 174 -4.98 1.86 -8.80
C SER A 174 -5.33 1.33 -10.21
N HIS A 175 -4.34 1.21 -11.09
CA HIS A 175 -4.54 0.81 -12.50
C HIS A 175 -5.64 1.64 -13.19
N PHE A 176 -5.72 2.93 -12.84
CA PHE A 176 -6.87 3.77 -13.08
C PHE A 176 -7.19 3.93 -14.55
N MET A 177 -6.19 4.27 -15.35
CA MET A 177 -6.36 4.48 -16.79
C MET A 177 -6.50 3.15 -17.54
N THR A 178 -5.62 2.19 -17.30
CA THR A 178 -5.55 0.91 -18.02
C THR A 178 -6.79 0.04 -17.81
N ARG A 179 -7.45 0.16 -16.67
CA ARG A 179 -8.67 -0.58 -16.35
C ARG A 179 -9.94 0.28 -16.41
N GLY A 180 -9.86 1.52 -16.90
CA GLY A 180 -11.01 2.41 -17.07
C GLY A 180 -11.80 2.65 -15.78
N ARG A 181 -11.14 2.90 -14.65
CA ARG A 181 -11.77 2.88 -13.32
C ARG A 181 -12.45 4.17 -12.87
N SER A 182 -12.60 5.15 -13.77
CA SER A 182 -13.19 6.46 -13.47
C SER A 182 -14.62 6.39 -12.90
N GLY A 183 -15.48 5.57 -13.48
CA GLY A 183 -16.89 5.47 -13.05
C GLY A 183 -17.04 5.00 -11.61
N ARG A 184 -16.24 4.00 -11.19
CA ARG A 184 -16.32 3.48 -9.82
C ARG A 184 -15.74 4.45 -8.79
N LEU A 185 -14.69 5.21 -9.12
CA LEU A 185 -14.16 6.24 -8.24
C LEU A 185 -15.15 7.40 -8.05
N VAL A 186 -15.81 7.83 -9.16
CA VAL A 186 -16.88 8.85 -9.12
C VAL A 186 -18.02 8.43 -8.19
N GLN A 187 -18.44 7.16 -8.21
CA GLN A 187 -19.47 6.67 -7.30
C GLN A 187 -19.08 6.81 -5.83
N ILE A 188 -17.83 6.48 -5.48
CA ILE A 188 -17.37 6.55 -4.10
C ILE A 188 -17.33 8.00 -3.62
N VAL A 189 -16.79 8.91 -4.42
CA VAL A 189 -16.76 10.34 -4.09
C VAL A 189 -18.17 10.91 -4.01
N GLY A 190 -19.06 10.54 -4.95
CA GLY A 190 -20.43 11.03 -4.97
C GLY A 190 -21.31 10.51 -3.82
N THR A 191 -21.00 9.34 -3.28
CA THR A 191 -21.73 8.75 -2.15
C THR A 191 -21.12 9.08 -0.79
N ASN A 192 -19.91 9.63 -0.76
CA ASN A 192 -19.18 9.99 0.45
C ASN A 192 -18.62 11.41 0.31
N ALA A 193 -19.41 12.40 0.72
CA ALA A 193 -19.14 13.82 0.48
C ALA A 193 -17.81 14.36 1.06
N THR A 194 -17.22 13.66 2.00
CA THR A 194 -15.91 14.03 2.59
C THR A 194 -14.75 13.30 1.93
N CYS A 195 -15.02 12.36 1.02
CA CYS A 195 -13.99 11.52 0.41
C CYS A 195 -13.28 12.25 -0.74
N ILE A 196 -11.96 12.28 -0.70
CA ILE A 196 -11.12 12.68 -1.82
C ILE A 196 -10.77 11.43 -2.62
N GLY A 197 -11.17 11.39 -3.90
CA GLY A 197 -10.85 10.30 -4.81
C GLY A 197 -9.50 10.52 -5.50
N VAL A 198 -8.60 9.55 -5.41
CA VAL A 198 -7.30 9.56 -6.09
C VAL A 198 -7.21 8.38 -7.05
N GLY A 199 -7.16 8.65 -8.34
CA GLY A 199 -6.95 7.65 -9.39
C GLY A 199 -5.49 7.66 -9.86
N ILE A 200 -4.79 6.53 -9.75
CA ILE A 200 -3.36 6.42 -10.09
C ILE A 200 -3.18 5.40 -11.22
N GLY A 201 -2.54 5.84 -12.32
CA GLY A 201 -2.22 4.99 -13.47
C GLY A 201 -1.10 3.99 -13.18
N ASP A 202 -0.90 3.07 -14.12
CA ASP A 202 0.23 2.14 -14.06
C ASP A 202 1.56 2.92 -14.14
N ASP A 203 2.59 2.39 -13.48
CA ASP A 203 3.94 2.96 -13.42
C ASP A 203 3.92 4.47 -13.07
N SER A 204 3.07 4.85 -12.10
CA SER A 204 2.89 6.21 -11.59
C SER A 204 2.69 6.19 -10.07
N GLY A 205 3.01 7.30 -9.41
CA GLY A 205 2.84 7.43 -7.97
C GLY A 205 2.97 8.87 -7.48
#